data_fc3ca65c779b4b27a7d46e7a6b5a5c0a
#
_entry.id   fc3ca65c779b4b27a7d46e7a6b5a5c0a
#
_cell.length_a   1.000
_cell.length_b   1.000
_cell.length_c   1.000
_cell.angle_alpha   90.00
_cell.angle_beta   90.00
_cell.angle_gamma   90.00
#
_symmetry.space_group_name_H-M   'P 1'
#
loop_
_entity.id
_entity.type
_entity.pdbx_description
1 polymer ?
#
loop_
_entity_poly.entity_id
_entity_poly.type
_entity_poly.pdbx_seq_one_letter_code
_entity_poly.pdbx_strand_id
1 'polypeptide(L)'
;MSKKRREIPVFDHPIIETHCHLDYLKDRPLEEILEETRRVNIEKVITIAVAPGNLATVRELSTRAPWLYGTQGIHPHEAESYNDAVEKEIRTHAQDDKIVAVGEIGLDYFYDNADRAVQRDVFRRQLQIACDSDRPVVIHSRDADEDTIAILKEFEQALKRRGVIHSFTSGPGLAQYALDQGWNLGFNGITTFNKAENVRDIVRMTPISQILLETDAPFLTPVPYRGRENAPFYLPFIAERIAEVKELPLEEVIVQTYQNSLKTFFSAP
;
A
#
# COMPACT_ATOMS: atom_id res chain seq x y z
N MET A 1 29.98 18.24 4.00
CA MET A 1 29.05 19.23 3.40
C MET A 1 27.71 18.54 3.18
N SER A 2 26.65 18.99 3.85
CA SER A 2 25.27 18.49 3.59
C SER A 2 24.92 18.84 2.14
N LYS A 3 24.71 17.85 1.27
CA LYS A 3 24.16 18.07 -0.06
C LYS A 3 22.82 18.81 0.12
N LYS A 4 22.68 19.99 -0.49
CA LYS A 4 21.41 20.73 -0.51
C LYS A 4 20.36 19.77 -1.07
N ARG A 5 19.30 19.49 -0.29
CA ARG A 5 18.22 18.61 -0.73
C ARG A 5 17.50 19.27 -1.89
N ARG A 6 17.19 18.48 -2.92
CA ARG A 6 16.42 18.92 -4.06
C ARG A 6 14.98 19.25 -3.60
N GLU A 7 14.36 20.25 -4.20
CA GLU A 7 12.94 20.55 -4.01
C GLU A 7 12.09 19.33 -4.43
N ILE A 8 10.93 19.19 -3.81
CA ILE A 8 9.99 18.12 -4.13
C ILE A 8 9.37 18.46 -5.50
N PRO A 9 9.42 17.54 -6.47
CA PRO A 9 8.83 17.77 -7.78
C PRO A 9 7.31 17.96 -7.70
N VAL A 10 6.78 18.82 -8.55
CA VAL A 10 5.34 18.98 -8.78
C VAL A 10 5.07 18.59 -10.22
N PHE A 11 4.13 17.69 -10.45
CA PHE A 11 3.80 17.20 -11.78
C PHE A 11 2.50 17.84 -12.30
N ASP A 12 2.38 17.99 -13.62
CA ASP A 12 1.16 18.50 -14.26
C ASP A 12 0.00 17.48 -14.14
N HIS A 13 0.30 16.19 -14.18
CA HIS A 13 -0.68 15.11 -13.96
C HIS A 13 -0.75 14.72 -12.49
N PRO A 14 -1.95 14.41 -11.97
CA PRO A 14 -2.11 13.99 -10.59
C PRO A 14 -1.52 12.58 -10.34
N ILE A 15 -1.15 12.32 -9.09
CA ILE A 15 -0.76 11.01 -8.58
C ILE A 15 -1.63 10.62 -7.40
N ILE A 16 -1.66 9.33 -7.07
CA ILE A 16 -2.41 8.79 -5.92
C ILE A 16 -1.42 8.12 -4.97
N GLU A 17 -1.50 8.50 -3.69
CA GLU A 17 -0.83 7.80 -2.60
C GLU A 17 -1.67 6.60 -2.18
N THR A 18 -1.19 5.39 -2.47
CA THR A 18 -1.98 4.18 -2.25
C THR A 18 -1.74 3.50 -0.92
N HIS A 19 -0.70 3.93 -0.16
CA HIS A 19 -0.39 3.32 1.13
C HIS A 19 0.44 4.24 2.03
N CYS A 20 -0.20 4.78 3.06
CA CYS A 20 0.47 5.51 4.14
C CYS A 20 -0.30 5.37 5.46
N HIS A 21 0.35 5.64 6.60
CA HIS A 21 -0.25 5.61 7.92
C HIS A 21 -0.32 7.03 8.49
N LEU A 22 -1.38 7.78 8.16
CA LEU A 22 -1.52 9.18 8.56
C LEU A 22 -1.60 9.37 10.09
N ASP A 23 -2.12 8.38 10.81
CA ASP A 23 -2.21 8.35 12.27
C ASP A 23 -0.85 8.12 12.97
N TYR A 24 0.16 7.67 12.23
CA TYR A 24 1.51 7.43 12.74
C TYR A 24 2.46 8.63 12.55
N LEU A 25 2.08 9.64 11.77
CA LEU A 25 2.88 10.84 11.54
C LEU A 25 2.95 11.69 12.80
N LYS A 26 4.15 12.11 13.20
CA LYS A 26 4.40 12.80 14.50
C LYS A 26 5.26 14.04 14.41
N ASP A 27 6.12 14.14 13.38
CA ASP A 27 7.10 15.22 13.29
C ASP A 27 6.47 16.59 12.98
N ARG A 28 5.26 16.58 12.39
CA ARG A 28 4.54 17.78 11.96
C ARG A 28 3.03 17.63 12.17
N PRO A 29 2.28 18.74 12.32
CA PRO A 29 0.82 18.72 12.30
C PRO A 29 0.28 18.08 11.02
N LEU A 30 -0.72 17.21 11.15
CA LEU A 30 -1.31 16.49 10.01
C LEU A 30 -1.84 17.44 8.93
N GLU A 31 -2.45 18.55 9.33
CA GLU A 31 -2.98 19.57 8.43
C GLU A 31 -1.90 20.14 7.50
N GLU A 32 -0.72 20.42 8.02
CA GLU A 32 0.42 20.90 7.22
C GLU A 32 0.90 19.84 6.23
N ILE A 33 0.94 18.57 6.66
CA ILE A 33 1.31 17.45 5.80
C ILE A 33 0.30 17.30 4.65
N LEU A 34 -0.99 17.40 4.96
CA LEU A 34 -2.06 17.30 3.97
C LEU A 34 -2.02 18.47 2.98
N GLU A 35 -1.73 19.70 3.44
CA GLU A 35 -1.54 20.85 2.55
C GLU A 35 -0.37 20.65 1.59
N GLU A 36 0.79 20.19 2.09
CA GLU A 36 1.95 19.91 1.23
C GLU A 36 1.68 18.77 0.26
N THR A 37 0.96 17.76 0.70
CA THR A 37 0.52 16.64 -0.13
C THR A 37 -0.30 17.13 -1.33
N ARG A 38 -1.22 18.06 -1.11
CA ARG A 38 -2.00 18.67 -2.20
C ARG A 38 -1.16 19.56 -3.11
N ARG A 39 -0.17 20.29 -2.57
CA ARG A 39 0.73 21.16 -3.35
C ARG A 39 1.55 20.40 -4.38
N VAL A 40 1.89 19.14 -4.11
CA VAL A 40 2.63 18.28 -5.04
C VAL A 40 1.72 17.45 -5.95
N ASN A 41 0.46 17.87 -6.09
CA ASN A 41 -0.55 17.30 -6.97
C ASN A 41 -0.90 15.83 -6.66
N ILE A 42 -0.89 15.42 -5.38
CA ILE A 42 -1.47 14.15 -4.96
C ILE A 42 -2.98 14.34 -4.84
N GLU A 43 -3.74 13.65 -5.70
CA GLU A 43 -5.19 13.83 -5.79
C GLU A 43 -5.96 13.03 -4.73
N LYS A 44 -5.51 11.82 -4.43
CA LYS A 44 -6.12 10.94 -3.43
C LYS A 44 -5.05 10.32 -2.54
N VAL A 45 -5.41 10.06 -1.30
CA VAL A 45 -4.57 9.38 -0.31
C VAL A 45 -5.38 8.26 0.35
N ILE A 46 -4.77 7.08 0.46
CA ILE A 46 -5.32 5.95 1.20
C ILE A 46 -4.51 5.76 2.47
N THR A 47 -5.15 5.98 3.63
CA THR A 47 -4.55 5.70 4.95
C THR A 47 -4.92 4.31 5.43
N ILE A 48 -3.98 3.61 6.05
CA ILE A 48 -4.02 2.16 6.24
C ILE A 48 -4.25 1.80 7.71
N ALA A 49 -5.25 0.96 7.96
CA ALA A 49 -5.45 0.34 9.26
C ALA A 49 -4.60 -0.93 9.39
N VAL A 50 -4.09 -1.20 10.60
CA VAL A 50 -3.19 -2.33 10.87
C VAL A 50 -3.50 -3.07 12.17
N ALA A 51 -4.27 -2.45 13.08
CA ALA A 51 -4.53 -2.98 14.42
C ALA A 51 -5.96 -2.66 14.88
N PRO A 52 -6.54 -3.43 15.82
CA PRO A 52 -7.85 -3.11 16.37
C PRO A 52 -7.94 -1.68 16.93
N GLY A 53 -6.83 -1.21 17.51
CA GLY A 53 -6.75 0.12 18.12
C GLY A 53 -6.80 1.29 17.13
N ASN A 54 -6.59 1.07 15.82
CA ASN A 54 -6.64 2.16 14.83
C ASN A 54 -7.72 2.02 13.75
N LEU A 55 -8.54 0.97 13.76
CA LEU A 55 -9.64 0.80 12.80
C LEU A 55 -10.57 2.04 12.77
N ALA A 56 -11.03 2.48 13.94
CA ALA A 56 -11.90 3.65 14.07
C ALA A 56 -11.18 4.95 13.67
N THR A 57 -9.91 5.11 14.06
CA THR A 57 -9.10 6.29 13.73
C THR A 57 -8.90 6.45 12.22
N VAL A 58 -8.55 5.37 11.52
CA VAL A 58 -8.38 5.38 10.06
C VAL A 58 -9.71 5.70 9.37
N ARG A 59 -10.81 5.14 9.83
CA ARG A 59 -12.15 5.47 9.33
C ARG A 59 -12.48 6.95 9.53
N GLU A 60 -12.20 7.52 10.70
CA GLU A 60 -12.40 8.95 10.96
C GLU A 60 -11.53 9.82 10.04
N LEU A 61 -10.24 9.51 9.90
CA LEU A 61 -9.31 10.22 9.03
C LEU A 61 -9.80 10.23 7.58
N SER A 62 -10.35 9.14 7.10
CA SER A 62 -10.86 9.06 5.73
C SER A 62 -12.02 10.03 5.45
N THR A 63 -12.70 10.51 6.48
CA THR A 63 -13.83 11.47 6.35
C THR A 63 -13.40 12.94 6.46
N ARG A 64 -12.17 13.24 6.88
CA ARG A 64 -11.68 14.62 7.08
C ARG A 64 -11.61 15.45 5.79
N ALA A 65 -11.45 14.81 4.64
CA ALA A 65 -11.45 15.48 3.35
C ALA A 65 -12.02 14.57 2.26
N PRO A 66 -12.61 15.12 1.18
CA PRO A 66 -13.21 14.33 0.10
C PRO A 66 -12.20 13.41 -0.62
N TRP A 67 -10.93 13.73 -0.59
CA TRP A 67 -9.84 13.02 -1.25
C TRP A 67 -9.06 12.06 -0.34
N LEU A 68 -9.43 11.96 0.95
CA LEU A 68 -8.92 10.95 1.87
C LEU A 68 -9.81 9.72 1.85
N TYR A 69 -9.19 8.56 1.88
CA TYR A 69 -9.79 7.23 1.92
C TYR A 69 -9.04 6.37 2.93
N GLY A 70 -9.63 5.25 3.32
CA GLY A 70 -9.01 4.34 4.27
C GLY A 70 -9.16 2.89 3.89
N THR A 71 -8.47 2.03 4.63
CA THR A 71 -8.65 0.57 4.61
C THR A 71 -9.09 0.07 5.97
N GLN A 72 -9.53 -1.17 6.05
CA GLN A 72 -9.83 -1.84 7.31
C GLN A 72 -9.24 -3.24 7.29
N GLY A 73 -8.34 -3.51 8.23
CA GLY A 73 -7.65 -4.79 8.33
C GLY A 73 -6.74 -4.87 9.54
N ILE A 74 -6.27 -6.07 9.83
CA ILE A 74 -5.33 -6.37 10.90
C ILE A 74 -4.07 -6.95 10.29
N HIS A 75 -2.97 -6.25 10.49
CA HIS A 75 -1.63 -6.62 10.05
C HIS A 75 -1.18 -7.94 10.71
N PRO A 76 -0.36 -8.77 10.06
CA PRO A 76 0.12 -10.02 10.64
C PRO A 76 0.80 -9.88 12.01
N HIS A 77 1.43 -8.76 12.32
CA HIS A 77 2.00 -8.51 13.65
C HIS A 77 0.97 -8.49 14.77
N GLU A 78 -0.28 -8.12 14.45
CA GLU A 78 -1.39 -7.98 15.39
C GLU A 78 -2.39 -9.14 15.27
N ALA A 79 -2.03 -10.23 14.57
CA ALA A 79 -2.94 -11.33 14.30
C ALA A 79 -3.52 -11.97 15.58
N GLU A 80 -2.77 -12.03 16.67
CA GLU A 80 -3.24 -12.57 17.95
C GLU A 80 -4.34 -11.72 18.61
N SER A 81 -4.47 -10.45 18.22
CA SER A 81 -5.53 -9.56 18.69
C SER A 81 -6.85 -9.70 17.91
N TYR A 82 -6.83 -10.47 16.82
CA TYR A 82 -8.00 -10.69 15.97
C TYR A 82 -9.02 -11.60 16.68
N ASN A 83 -10.28 -11.16 16.69
CA ASN A 83 -11.39 -11.91 17.28
C ASN A 83 -12.70 -11.56 16.56
N ASP A 84 -13.81 -12.20 16.93
CA ASP A 84 -15.10 -12.02 16.27
C ASP A 84 -15.65 -10.58 16.36
N ALA A 85 -15.32 -9.84 17.41
CA ALA A 85 -15.73 -8.43 17.54
C ALA A 85 -14.96 -7.56 16.54
N VAL A 86 -13.64 -7.76 16.40
CA VAL A 86 -12.78 -7.08 15.41
C VAL A 86 -13.22 -7.44 14.00
N GLU A 87 -13.49 -8.72 13.72
CA GLU A 87 -13.99 -9.15 12.41
C GLU A 87 -15.30 -8.46 12.05
N LYS A 88 -16.25 -8.41 13.00
CA LYS A 88 -17.53 -7.72 12.79
C LYS A 88 -17.35 -6.23 12.51
N GLU A 89 -16.41 -5.58 13.20
CA GLU A 89 -16.09 -4.17 12.98
C GLU A 89 -15.55 -3.96 11.55
N ILE A 90 -14.56 -4.75 11.12
CA ILE A 90 -14.00 -4.68 9.76
C ILE A 90 -15.10 -4.91 8.71
N ARG A 91 -15.95 -5.95 8.88
CA ARG A 91 -17.08 -6.23 7.99
C ARG A 91 -18.05 -5.06 7.88
N THR A 92 -18.33 -4.39 9.00
CA THR A 92 -19.22 -3.23 9.04
C THR A 92 -18.59 -2.04 8.30
N HIS A 93 -17.34 -1.73 8.60
CA HIS A 93 -16.64 -0.60 8.01
C HIS A 93 -16.31 -0.81 6.53
N ALA A 94 -16.11 -2.05 6.07
CA ALA A 94 -15.88 -2.36 4.66
C ALA A 94 -17.06 -1.98 3.74
N GLN A 95 -18.26 -1.68 4.31
CA GLN A 95 -19.39 -1.20 3.55
C GLN A 95 -19.38 0.34 3.35
N ASP A 96 -18.50 1.07 4.03
CA ASP A 96 -18.38 2.52 3.91
C ASP A 96 -17.74 2.91 2.57
N ASP A 97 -18.30 3.93 1.91
CA ASP A 97 -17.75 4.45 0.63
C ASP A 97 -16.32 4.99 0.76
N LYS A 98 -15.92 5.42 1.96
CA LYS A 98 -14.57 5.90 2.25
C LYS A 98 -13.56 4.79 2.53
N ILE A 99 -14.01 3.57 2.74
CA ILE A 99 -13.16 2.40 2.93
C ILE A 99 -13.04 1.66 1.59
N VAL A 100 -11.88 1.77 0.97
CA VAL A 100 -11.68 1.34 -0.42
C VAL A 100 -11.05 -0.05 -0.56
N ALA A 101 -10.58 -0.65 0.53
CA ALA A 101 -9.99 -1.99 0.53
C ALA A 101 -10.07 -2.66 1.92
N VAL A 102 -9.97 -3.98 1.94
CA VAL A 102 -9.64 -4.75 3.15
C VAL A 102 -8.10 -4.85 3.23
N GLY A 103 -7.54 -4.34 4.30
CA GLY A 103 -6.11 -4.28 4.50
C GLY A 103 -5.70 -3.26 5.59
N GLU A 104 -4.49 -3.39 6.06
CA GLU A 104 -3.40 -4.26 5.64
C GLU A 104 -3.56 -5.66 6.27
N ILE A 105 -3.44 -6.68 5.45
CA ILE A 105 -3.58 -8.09 5.85
C ILE A 105 -2.42 -8.91 5.26
N GLY A 106 -2.16 -10.10 5.74
CA GLY A 106 -1.14 -10.94 5.12
C GLY A 106 -0.26 -11.70 6.11
N LEU A 107 1.02 -11.87 5.77
CA LEU A 107 1.98 -12.69 6.52
C LEU A 107 3.33 -11.97 6.69
N ASP A 108 3.91 -12.07 7.89
CA ASP A 108 5.27 -11.59 8.19
C ASP A 108 6.03 -12.66 9.02
N TYR A 109 6.92 -13.39 8.36
CA TYR A 109 7.76 -14.40 8.99
C TYR A 109 9.17 -13.90 9.31
N PHE A 110 9.46 -12.63 8.97
CA PHE A 110 10.71 -11.99 9.34
C PHE A 110 10.72 -11.52 10.80
N TYR A 111 9.69 -10.75 11.18
CA TYR A 111 9.54 -10.30 12.57
C TYR A 111 8.91 -11.36 13.45
N ASP A 112 8.02 -12.20 12.90
CA ASP A 112 7.41 -13.37 13.55
C ASP A 112 6.74 -13.00 14.90
N ASN A 113 6.09 -11.81 14.94
CA ASN A 113 5.51 -11.24 16.17
C ASN A 113 4.26 -11.98 16.64
N ALA A 114 3.60 -12.73 15.78
CA ALA A 114 2.46 -13.61 16.10
C ALA A 114 2.72 -15.00 15.55
N ASP A 115 2.10 -16.03 16.16
CA ASP A 115 2.20 -17.40 15.67
C ASP A 115 1.80 -17.51 14.20
N ARG A 116 2.61 -18.21 13.40
CA ARG A 116 2.41 -18.31 11.94
C ARG A 116 1.09 -19.01 11.57
N ALA A 117 0.60 -19.95 12.38
CA ALA A 117 -0.69 -20.58 12.13
C ALA A 117 -1.83 -19.58 12.38
N VAL A 118 -1.70 -18.74 13.40
CA VAL A 118 -2.64 -17.63 13.68
C VAL A 118 -2.62 -16.62 12.54
N GLN A 119 -1.43 -16.18 12.08
CA GLN A 119 -1.30 -15.28 10.94
C GLN A 119 -2.04 -15.82 9.70
N ARG A 120 -1.83 -17.11 9.36
CA ARG A 120 -2.49 -17.74 8.20
C ARG A 120 -4.00 -17.85 8.35
N ASP A 121 -4.50 -18.14 9.54
CA ASP A 121 -5.95 -18.18 9.80
C ASP A 121 -6.58 -16.81 9.66
N VAL A 122 -5.99 -15.82 10.31
CA VAL A 122 -6.46 -14.41 10.26
C VAL A 122 -6.39 -13.85 8.84
N PHE A 123 -5.36 -14.19 8.07
CA PHE A 123 -5.26 -13.80 6.66
C PHE A 123 -6.44 -14.36 5.85
N ARG A 124 -6.76 -15.67 5.98
CA ARG A 124 -7.91 -16.29 5.30
C ARG A 124 -9.24 -15.65 5.71
N ARG A 125 -9.45 -15.41 6.99
CA ARG A 125 -10.68 -14.77 7.50
C ARG A 125 -10.88 -13.38 6.90
N GLN A 126 -9.82 -12.60 6.77
CA GLN A 126 -9.88 -11.26 6.18
C GLN A 126 -10.02 -11.28 4.65
N LEU A 127 -9.42 -12.24 3.95
CA LEU A 127 -9.68 -12.46 2.53
C LEU A 127 -11.17 -12.80 2.29
N GLN A 128 -11.80 -13.58 3.19
CA GLN A 128 -13.23 -13.85 3.11
C GLN A 128 -14.05 -12.57 3.27
N ILE A 129 -13.65 -11.63 4.14
CA ILE A 129 -14.32 -10.33 4.24
C ILE A 129 -14.24 -9.58 2.90
N ALA A 130 -13.07 -9.57 2.27
CA ALA A 130 -12.89 -8.91 0.97
C ALA A 130 -13.77 -9.52 -0.11
N CYS A 131 -13.90 -10.85 -0.14
CA CYS A 131 -14.81 -11.55 -1.04
C CYS A 131 -16.28 -11.15 -0.81
N ASP A 132 -16.70 -11.15 0.46
CA ASP A 132 -18.09 -10.87 0.86
C ASP A 132 -18.50 -9.41 0.61
N SER A 133 -17.54 -8.48 0.70
CA SER A 133 -17.76 -7.04 0.52
C SER A 133 -17.42 -6.52 -0.88
N ASP A 134 -16.95 -7.40 -1.78
CA ASP A 134 -16.45 -7.06 -3.11
C ASP A 134 -15.39 -5.93 -3.09
N ARG A 135 -14.49 -5.97 -2.08
CA ARG A 135 -13.40 -5.01 -1.94
C ARG A 135 -12.08 -5.60 -2.41
N PRO A 136 -11.21 -4.79 -3.02
CA PRO A 136 -9.81 -5.20 -3.24
C PRO A 136 -9.09 -5.33 -1.90
N VAL A 137 -7.89 -5.92 -1.92
CA VAL A 137 -7.10 -6.10 -0.71
C VAL A 137 -5.74 -5.42 -0.80
N VAL A 138 -5.22 -5.01 0.35
CA VAL A 138 -3.83 -4.54 0.52
C VAL A 138 -3.09 -5.61 1.33
N ILE A 139 -2.11 -6.26 0.70
CA ILE A 139 -1.41 -7.42 1.24
C ILE A 139 0.01 -7.05 1.64
N HIS A 140 0.36 -7.39 2.88
CA HIS A 140 1.72 -7.48 3.39
C HIS A 140 2.27 -8.90 3.20
N SER A 141 3.47 -9.03 2.65
CA SER A 141 4.18 -10.31 2.60
C SER A 141 5.66 -10.10 2.85
N ARG A 142 6.19 -10.74 3.87
CA ARG A 142 7.61 -10.67 4.21
C ARG A 142 8.13 -12.01 4.67
N ASP A 143 9.11 -12.58 3.94
CA ASP A 143 9.69 -13.90 4.16
C ASP A 143 8.63 -15.01 4.23
N ALA A 144 7.50 -14.85 3.52
CA ALA A 144 6.32 -15.71 3.58
C ALA A 144 5.75 -16.05 2.18
N ASP A 145 6.56 -15.97 1.14
CA ASP A 145 6.14 -16.04 -0.27
C ASP A 145 5.32 -17.31 -0.57
N GLU A 146 5.78 -18.49 -0.10
CA GLU A 146 5.14 -19.78 -0.38
C GLU A 146 3.74 -19.85 0.24
N ASP A 147 3.61 -19.51 1.52
CA ASP A 147 2.32 -19.51 2.22
C ASP A 147 1.38 -18.42 1.69
N THR A 148 1.93 -17.25 1.30
CA THR A 148 1.14 -16.18 0.65
C THR A 148 0.55 -16.70 -0.65
N ILE A 149 1.34 -17.32 -1.52
CA ILE A 149 0.85 -17.91 -2.78
C ILE A 149 -0.19 -19.02 -2.50
N ALA A 150 0.09 -19.90 -1.54
CA ALA A 150 -0.81 -21.00 -1.22
C ALA A 150 -2.19 -20.51 -0.78
N ILE A 151 -2.22 -19.50 0.11
CA ILE A 151 -3.48 -18.94 0.61
C ILE A 151 -4.20 -18.17 -0.50
N LEU A 152 -3.50 -17.35 -1.30
CA LEU A 152 -4.13 -16.61 -2.39
C LEU A 152 -4.77 -17.54 -3.42
N LYS A 153 -4.19 -18.72 -3.68
CA LYS A 153 -4.78 -19.75 -4.54
C LYS A 153 -6.12 -20.27 -4.04
N GLU A 154 -6.31 -20.37 -2.72
CA GLU A 154 -7.59 -20.79 -2.13
C GLU A 154 -8.73 -19.81 -2.50
N PHE A 155 -8.41 -18.54 -2.75
CA PHE A 155 -9.36 -17.46 -3.03
C PHE A 155 -9.41 -17.01 -4.50
N GLU A 156 -8.67 -17.65 -5.42
CA GLU A 156 -8.59 -17.22 -6.83
C GLU A 156 -9.96 -17.06 -7.50
N GLN A 157 -10.90 -17.94 -7.21
CA GLN A 157 -12.25 -17.91 -7.81
C GLN A 157 -13.20 -16.96 -7.07
N ALA A 158 -13.02 -16.81 -5.75
CA ALA A 158 -13.91 -16.04 -4.90
C ALA A 158 -13.59 -14.55 -4.88
N LEU A 159 -12.30 -14.20 -4.86
CA LEU A 159 -11.83 -12.82 -4.80
C LEU A 159 -11.86 -12.20 -6.20
N LYS A 160 -12.97 -11.53 -6.55
CA LYS A 160 -13.19 -10.93 -7.88
C LYS A 160 -12.28 -9.71 -8.10
N ARG A 161 -12.10 -8.90 -7.07
CA ARG A 161 -11.20 -7.73 -7.08
C ARG A 161 -9.90 -8.12 -6.42
N ARG A 162 -8.79 -8.10 -7.18
CA ARG A 162 -7.47 -8.41 -6.62
C ARG A 162 -7.05 -7.30 -5.65
N GLY A 163 -6.19 -6.45 -5.98
CA GLY A 163 -5.65 -5.40 -5.14
C GLY A 163 -4.15 -5.28 -5.35
N VAL A 164 -3.43 -5.15 -4.28
CA VAL A 164 -1.99 -4.91 -4.30
C VAL A 164 -1.26 -5.76 -3.26
N ILE A 165 -0.10 -6.28 -3.64
CA ILE A 165 0.93 -6.68 -2.67
C ILE A 165 1.79 -5.44 -2.48
N HIS A 166 1.59 -4.78 -1.32
CA HIS A 166 2.24 -3.51 -1.04
C HIS A 166 3.70 -3.69 -0.63
N SER A 167 4.49 -2.61 -0.69
CA SER A 167 5.90 -2.57 -0.25
C SER A 167 6.70 -3.77 -0.75
N PHE A 168 6.55 -4.09 -2.04
CA PHE A 168 6.99 -5.36 -2.59
C PHE A 168 8.52 -5.52 -2.48
N THR A 169 8.95 -6.41 -1.61
CA THR A 169 10.36 -6.76 -1.36
C THR A 169 10.62 -8.26 -1.46
N SER A 170 9.59 -9.03 -1.77
CA SER A 170 9.62 -10.49 -1.96
C SER A 170 10.36 -10.92 -3.23
N GLY A 171 10.47 -12.21 -3.42
CA GLY A 171 11.18 -12.80 -4.55
C GLY A 171 10.41 -12.80 -5.88
N PRO A 172 11.10 -13.12 -6.99
CA PRO A 172 10.48 -13.16 -8.32
C PRO A 172 9.36 -14.21 -8.44
N GLY A 173 9.36 -15.25 -7.60
CA GLY A 173 8.32 -16.29 -7.59
C GLY A 173 6.96 -15.74 -7.21
N LEU A 174 6.87 -15.00 -6.10
CA LEU A 174 5.63 -14.33 -5.69
C LEU A 174 5.25 -13.22 -6.67
N ALA A 175 6.25 -12.46 -7.18
CA ALA A 175 5.99 -11.42 -8.19
C ALA A 175 5.33 -12.02 -9.44
N GLN A 176 5.91 -13.07 -10.03
CA GLN A 176 5.38 -13.70 -11.23
C GLN A 176 3.97 -14.24 -11.00
N TYR A 177 3.75 -14.98 -9.89
CA TYR A 177 2.42 -15.47 -9.53
C TYR A 177 1.41 -14.33 -9.45
N ALA A 178 1.75 -13.26 -8.73
CA ALA A 178 0.87 -12.12 -8.54
C ALA A 178 0.51 -11.45 -9.87
N LEU A 179 1.50 -11.20 -10.73
CA LEU A 179 1.30 -10.57 -12.04
C LEU A 179 0.43 -11.43 -12.96
N ASP A 180 0.66 -12.76 -13.01
CA ASP A 180 -0.13 -13.69 -13.81
C ASP A 180 -1.61 -13.75 -13.35
N GLN A 181 -1.87 -13.51 -12.07
CA GLN A 181 -3.21 -13.47 -11.48
C GLN A 181 -3.85 -12.08 -11.49
N GLY A 182 -3.21 -11.09 -12.10
CA GLY A 182 -3.77 -9.73 -12.25
C GLY A 182 -3.67 -8.85 -11.00
N TRP A 183 -2.77 -9.17 -10.07
CA TRP A 183 -2.44 -8.31 -8.93
C TRP A 183 -1.58 -7.13 -9.35
N ASN A 184 -1.64 -6.05 -8.57
CA ASN A 184 -0.66 -4.98 -8.66
C ASN A 184 0.45 -5.19 -7.62
N LEU A 185 1.63 -4.62 -7.92
CA LEU A 185 2.73 -4.53 -6.97
C LEU A 185 2.94 -3.07 -6.56
N GLY A 186 2.99 -2.81 -5.24
CA GLY A 186 3.24 -1.51 -4.66
C GLY A 186 4.73 -1.25 -4.49
N PHE A 187 5.20 -0.09 -4.92
CA PHE A 187 6.60 0.30 -4.79
C PHE A 187 6.74 1.66 -4.11
N ASN A 188 7.67 1.72 -3.16
CA ASN A 188 7.90 2.86 -2.29
C ASN A 188 9.35 3.35 -2.29
N GLY A 189 9.71 4.11 -1.25
CA GLY A 189 11.03 4.74 -1.10
C GLY A 189 12.21 3.77 -1.15
N ILE A 190 12.02 2.47 -0.89
CA ILE A 190 13.07 1.44 -1.01
C ILE A 190 13.69 1.45 -2.40
N THR A 191 12.91 1.68 -3.45
CA THR A 191 13.42 1.71 -4.84
C THR A 191 14.56 2.71 -5.03
N THR A 192 14.61 3.76 -4.20
CA THR A 192 15.64 4.80 -4.22
C THR A 192 16.90 4.44 -3.43
N PHE A 193 16.90 3.34 -2.66
CA PHE A 193 18.02 3.00 -1.78
C PHE A 193 19.18 2.35 -2.56
N ASN A 194 20.41 2.66 -2.16
CA ASN A 194 21.60 2.20 -2.88
C ASN A 194 21.67 0.66 -3.02
N LYS A 195 21.27 -0.08 -1.96
CA LYS A 195 21.37 -1.54 -1.90
C LYS A 195 20.10 -2.29 -2.32
N ALA A 196 19.13 -1.63 -2.94
CA ALA A 196 17.83 -2.21 -3.30
C ALA A 196 17.76 -2.65 -4.77
N GLU A 197 18.85 -3.23 -5.32
CA GLU A 197 18.84 -3.69 -6.72
C GLU A 197 17.85 -4.82 -6.95
N ASN A 198 17.73 -5.73 -6.00
CA ASN A 198 16.72 -6.80 -6.02
C ASN A 198 15.28 -6.26 -6.17
N VAL A 199 14.93 -5.15 -5.51
CA VAL A 199 13.62 -4.53 -5.65
C VAL A 199 13.48 -3.88 -7.04
N ARG A 200 14.53 -3.22 -7.52
CA ARG A 200 14.53 -2.63 -8.87
C ARG A 200 14.44 -3.68 -9.98
N ASP A 201 14.97 -4.89 -9.78
CA ASP A 201 14.80 -6.00 -10.72
C ASP A 201 13.30 -6.40 -10.80
N ILE A 202 12.60 -6.43 -9.68
CA ILE A 202 11.14 -6.66 -9.67
C ILE A 202 10.40 -5.50 -10.36
N VAL A 203 10.80 -4.25 -10.14
CA VAL A 203 10.22 -3.12 -10.89
C VAL A 203 10.40 -3.30 -12.38
N ARG A 204 11.59 -3.70 -12.87
CA ARG A 204 11.86 -3.93 -14.30
C ARG A 204 10.95 -4.99 -14.90
N MET A 205 10.74 -6.11 -14.20
CA MET A 205 9.88 -7.20 -14.68
C MET A 205 8.37 -6.87 -14.60
N THR A 206 7.95 -5.99 -13.69
CA THR A 206 6.54 -5.66 -13.50
C THR A 206 6.02 -4.81 -14.66
N PRO A 207 4.95 -5.23 -15.38
CA PRO A 207 4.31 -4.37 -16.38
C PRO A 207 3.89 -3.03 -15.76
N ILE A 208 4.09 -1.92 -16.49
CA ILE A 208 3.70 -0.59 -15.97
C ILE A 208 2.21 -0.52 -15.60
N SER A 209 1.37 -1.31 -16.27
CA SER A 209 -0.07 -1.44 -15.99
C SER A 209 -0.41 -2.16 -14.67
N GLN A 210 0.58 -2.68 -13.95
CA GLN A 210 0.43 -3.37 -12.67
C GLN A 210 1.32 -2.76 -11.56
N ILE A 211 1.85 -1.56 -11.77
CA ILE A 211 2.61 -0.81 -10.75
C ILE A 211 1.67 0.16 -10.03
N LEU A 212 1.74 0.18 -8.68
CA LEU A 212 1.19 1.23 -7.83
C LEU A 212 2.31 1.99 -7.12
N LEU A 213 2.08 3.27 -6.90
CA LEU A 213 2.99 4.16 -6.16
C LEU A 213 2.48 4.35 -4.73
N GLU A 214 3.38 4.24 -3.78
CA GLU A 214 3.08 4.42 -2.37
C GLU A 214 4.28 4.99 -1.62
N THR A 215 4.07 5.59 -0.45
CA THR A 215 5.18 6.03 0.40
C THR A 215 5.48 5.07 1.52
N ASP A 216 4.48 4.41 2.06
CA ASP A 216 4.53 3.69 3.32
C ASP A 216 4.92 4.61 4.51
N ALA A 217 4.52 5.89 4.41
CA ALA A 217 4.81 6.89 5.44
C ALA A 217 4.16 6.50 6.80
N PRO A 218 4.87 6.69 7.93
CA PRO A 218 6.10 7.46 8.16
C PRO A 218 7.42 6.75 7.84
N PHE A 219 7.37 5.53 7.33
CA PHE A 219 8.53 4.68 7.07
C PHE A 219 9.15 4.93 5.68
N LEU A 220 10.33 4.35 5.42
CA LEU A 220 10.92 4.18 4.10
C LEU A 220 11.15 5.46 3.28
N THR A 221 11.43 6.59 3.94
CA THR A 221 11.66 7.90 3.31
C THR A 221 12.62 7.78 2.12
N PRO A 222 12.22 8.27 0.92
CA PRO A 222 13.07 8.17 -0.27
C PRO A 222 14.30 9.10 -0.22
N VAL A 223 15.31 8.77 -1.01
CA VAL A 223 16.40 9.70 -1.32
C VAL A 223 15.82 10.88 -2.14
N PRO A 224 16.19 12.16 -1.84
CA PRO A 224 17.30 12.59 -0.98
C PRO A 224 16.94 12.89 0.48
N TYR A 225 15.77 12.49 0.95
CA TYR A 225 15.24 12.84 2.27
C TYR A 225 15.45 11.79 3.36
N ARG A 226 16.19 10.71 3.08
CA ARG A 226 16.55 9.67 4.07
C ARG A 226 16.92 10.25 5.44
N GLY A 227 16.46 9.56 6.51
CA GLY A 227 16.72 9.95 7.89
C GLY A 227 15.76 11.02 8.46
N ARG A 228 14.70 11.35 7.73
CA ARG A 228 13.53 12.11 8.22
C ARG A 228 12.31 11.20 8.27
N GLU A 229 11.28 11.60 9.00
CA GLU A 229 9.97 11.01 8.89
C GLU A 229 9.48 11.11 7.44
N ASN A 230 8.98 10.00 6.89
CA ASN A 230 8.39 10.00 5.56
C ASN A 230 6.99 10.65 5.60
N ALA A 231 6.54 11.12 4.45
CA ALA A 231 5.20 11.70 4.31
C ALA A 231 4.70 11.53 2.86
N PRO A 232 3.39 11.54 2.62
CA PRO A 232 2.81 11.39 1.28
C PRO A 232 3.41 12.33 0.23
N PHE A 233 3.75 13.56 0.57
CA PHE A 233 4.33 14.55 -0.36
C PHE A 233 5.73 14.19 -0.89
N TYR A 234 6.36 13.09 -0.42
CA TYR A 234 7.58 12.56 -1.00
C TYR A 234 7.34 11.54 -2.13
N LEU A 235 6.09 11.17 -2.40
CA LEU A 235 5.70 10.26 -3.49
C LEU A 235 6.29 10.62 -4.86
N PRO A 236 6.45 11.91 -5.24
CA PRO A 236 7.05 12.29 -6.52
C PRO A 236 8.47 11.73 -6.74
N PHE A 237 9.29 11.59 -5.70
CA PHE A 237 10.63 10.98 -5.85
C PHE A 237 10.57 9.50 -6.19
N ILE A 238 9.53 8.81 -5.75
CA ILE A 238 9.30 7.41 -6.04
C ILE A 238 8.87 7.27 -7.51
N ALA A 239 7.96 8.11 -7.98
CA ALA A 239 7.53 8.13 -9.38
C ALA A 239 8.72 8.35 -10.34
N GLU A 240 9.59 9.35 -10.06
CA GLU A 240 10.81 9.57 -10.85
C GLU A 240 11.72 8.34 -10.84
N ARG A 241 11.87 7.70 -9.68
CA ARG A 241 12.73 6.51 -9.59
C ARG A 241 12.17 5.33 -10.37
N ILE A 242 10.86 5.13 -10.35
CA ILE A 242 10.20 4.11 -11.18
C ILE A 242 10.40 4.40 -12.67
N ALA A 243 10.25 5.65 -13.10
CA ALA A 243 10.50 6.04 -14.48
C ALA A 243 11.93 5.76 -14.94
N GLU A 244 12.93 6.09 -14.11
CA GLU A 244 14.34 5.76 -14.36
C GLU A 244 14.55 4.24 -14.49
N VAL A 245 14.02 3.44 -13.57
CA VAL A 245 14.21 1.98 -13.54
C VAL A 245 13.50 1.30 -14.71
N LYS A 246 12.34 1.81 -15.10
CA LYS A 246 11.55 1.31 -16.25
C LYS A 246 12.06 1.82 -17.60
N GLU A 247 12.97 2.81 -17.60
CA GLU A 247 13.43 3.50 -18.81
C GLU A 247 12.25 4.08 -19.63
N LEU A 248 11.22 4.59 -18.92
CA LEU A 248 10.03 5.18 -19.51
C LEU A 248 9.97 6.70 -19.26
N PRO A 249 9.29 7.46 -20.12
CA PRO A 249 8.98 8.86 -19.82
C PRO A 249 8.24 8.98 -18.48
N LEU A 250 8.64 9.98 -17.66
CA LEU A 250 8.03 10.18 -16.35
C LEU A 250 6.51 10.42 -16.44
N GLU A 251 6.07 11.18 -17.43
CA GLU A 251 4.65 11.44 -17.68
C GLU A 251 3.86 10.13 -17.93
N GLU A 252 4.41 9.21 -18.71
CA GLU A 252 3.80 7.90 -18.98
C GLU A 252 3.63 7.10 -17.68
N VAL A 253 4.67 7.09 -16.82
CA VAL A 253 4.61 6.41 -15.53
C VAL A 253 3.55 7.02 -14.62
N ILE A 254 3.49 8.35 -14.53
CA ILE A 254 2.50 9.06 -13.71
C ILE A 254 1.09 8.75 -14.18
N VAL A 255 0.81 8.92 -15.47
CA VAL A 255 -0.52 8.67 -16.04
C VAL A 255 -0.94 7.21 -15.85
N GLN A 256 -0.04 6.27 -16.13
CA GLN A 256 -0.38 4.86 -16.04
C GLN A 256 -0.61 4.41 -14.58
N THR A 257 0.27 4.80 -13.65
CA THR A 257 0.11 4.43 -12.23
C THR A 257 -1.11 5.09 -11.59
N TYR A 258 -1.45 6.31 -12.00
CA TYR A 258 -2.71 6.94 -11.62
C TYR A 258 -3.93 6.13 -12.09
N GLN A 259 -3.96 5.71 -13.36
CA GLN A 259 -5.04 4.85 -13.89
C GLN A 259 -5.12 3.50 -13.20
N ASN A 260 -3.96 2.88 -12.90
CA ASN A 260 -3.91 1.62 -12.16
C ASN A 260 -4.56 1.79 -10.78
N SER A 261 -4.22 2.87 -10.07
CA SER A 261 -4.76 3.17 -8.74
C SER A 261 -6.27 3.41 -8.78
N LEU A 262 -6.77 4.15 -9.79
CA LEU A 262 -8.21 4.34 -10.00
C LEU A 262 -8.92 3.01 -10.25
N LYS A 263 -8.37 2.19 -11.15
CA LYS A 263 -8.94 0.88 -11.48
C LYS A 263 -8.99 -0.05 -10.27
N THR A 264 -7.95 -0.03 -9.45
CA THR A 264 -7.83 -0.93 -8.29
C THR A 264 -8.78 -0.55 -7.17
N PHE A 265 -8.81 0.72 -6.77
CA PHE A 265 -9.48 1.14 -5.54
C PHE A 265 -10.77 1.94 -5.76
N PHE A 266 -10.93 2.61 -6.90
CA PHE A 266 -11.99 3.60 -7.09
C PHE A 266 -12.97 3.27 -8.25
N SER A 267 -12.76 2.18 -8.97
CA SER A 267 -13.72 1.70 -9.96
C SER A 267 -14.97 1.17 -9.26
N ALA A 268 -16.13 1.47 -9.82
CA ALA A 268 -17.36 0.81 -9.42
C ALA A 268 -17.23 -0.72 -9.65
N PRO A 269 -17.87 -1.53 -8.81
CA PRO A 269 -17.89 -2.98 -8.96
C PRO A 269 -18.48 -3.43 -10.29
#